data_d9ef7a8d157dad724b6ca5fc603cd039
#
_entry.id   d9ef7a8d157dad724b6ca5fc603cd039
#
_cell.length_a   1.000
_cell.length_b   1.000
_cell.length_c   1.000
_cell.angle_alpha   90.00
_cell.angle_beta   90.00
_cell.angle_gamma   90.00
#
_symmetry.space_group_name_H-M   'P 1'
#
loop_
_entity.id
_entity.type
_entity.pdbx_description
1 polymer ?
#
loop_
_entity_poly.entity_id
_entity_poly.type
_entity_poly.pdbx_seq_one_letter_code
_entity_poly.pdbx_strand_id
1 'polypeptide(L)'
;MIEEKIQKPYPLLTHNFVKYFIKKDLKDKTLIELGSGLSTIFWADYFKEVYSYESDPNWIQKLKNEYEIPKNVEINEAMINRIFKDSKFLDCVKNCDYIIIDNNPNYVSRLVYAQYAIIHKKEDSQIILDNGTWNWNAYKLLLDNFFCRDFPGINMENETTVTSLFFERKTEKYNGPAARRNKKIKNNSL
;
A
#
# COMPACT_ATOMS: atom_id res chain seq x y z
N MET A 1 -33.47 -17.60 -11.28
CA MET A 1 -32.20 -17.50 -10.53
C MET A 1 -31.64 -16.16 -10.91
N ILE A 2 -31.51 -15.24 -9.96
CA ILE A 2 -30.84 -13.95 -10.16
C ILE A 2 -29.35 -14.31 -10.08
N GLU A 3 -28.65 -14.26 -11.22
CA GLU A 3 -27.17 -14.27 -11.21
C GLU A 3 -26.74 -13.07 -10.38
N GLU A 4 -26.28 -13.29 -9.15
CA GLU A 4 -25.55 -12.28 -8.40
C GLU A 4 -24.36 -11.88 -9.29
N LYS A 5 -24.44 -10.69 -9.86
CA LYS A 5 -23.29 -10.11 -10.56
C LYS A 5 -22.18 -9.98 -9.54
N ILE A 6 -21.20 -10.91 -9.59
CA ILE A 6 -19.98 -10.80 -8.80
C ILE A 6 -19.42 -9.42 -9.11
N GLN A 7 -19.40 -8.55 -8.11
CA GLN A 7 -18.88 -7.20 -8.26
C GLN A 7 -17.42 -7.28 -8.66
N LYS A 8 -17.02 -6.63 -9.75
CA LYS A 8 -15.62 -6.61 -10.18
C LYS A 8 -14.75 -6.12 -9.03
N PRO A 9 -13.67 -6.85 -8.64
CA PRO A 9 -12.78 -6.42 -7.57
C PRO A 9 -12.31 -4.98 -7.79
N TYR A 10 -12.36 -4.17 -6.72
CA TYR A 10 -11.91 -2.77 -6.76
C TYR A 10 -11.37 -2.38 -5.38
N PRO A 11 -10.30 -1.57 -5.29
CA PRO A 11 -9.70 -1.15 -4.02
C PRO A 11 -10.62 -0.27 -3.19
N LEU A 12 -10.54 -0.38 -1.86
CA LEU A 12 -11.17 0.56 -0.93
C LEU A 12 -10.41 1.90 -0.81
N LEU A 13 -9.29 2.04 -1.48
CA LEU A 13 -8.55 3.30 -1.61
C LEU A 13 -9.41 4.39 -2.26
N THR A 14 -9.08 5.67 -2.02
CA THR A 14 -9.86 6.76 -2.61
C THR A 14 -9.90 6.68 -4.14
N HIS A 15 -11.05 6.95 -4.75
CA HIS A 15 -11.21 6.92 -6.21
C HIS A 15 -10.23 7.84 -6.92
N ASN A 16 -9.89 8.98 -6.31
CA ASN A 16 -8.94 9.94 -6.88
C ASN A 16 -7.53 9.34 -6.96
N PHE A 17 -7.12 8.58 -5.94
CA PHE A 17 -5.85 7.86 -5.96
C PHE A 17 -5.85 6.77 -7.03
N VAL A 18 -6.84 5.89 -7.04
CA VAL A 18 -6.91 4.78 -8.00
C VAL A 18 -6.87 5.30 -9.44
N LYS A 19 -7.68 6.32 -9.78
CA LYS A 19 -7.69 6.95 -11.12
C LYS A 19 -6.34 7.56 -11.52
N TYR A 20 -5.59 8.08 -10.57
CA TYR A 20 -4.24 8.59 -10.81
C TYR A 20 -3.25 7.45 -11.00
N PHE A 21 -3.31 6.45 -10.13
CA PHE A 21 -2.29 5.44 -9.99
C PHE A 21 -2.27 4.45 -11.17
N ILE A 22 -3.43 4.02 -11.65
CA ILE A 22 -3.55 3.11 -12.80
C ILE A 22 -3.08 3.71 -14.14
N LYS A 23 -2.84 5.03 -14.19
CA LYS A 23 -2.26 5.71 -15.38
C LYS A 23 -0.75 5.63 -15.43
N LYS A 24 -0.09 5.17 -14.36
CA LYS A 24 1.35 4.95 -14.35
C LYS A 24 1.70 3.70 -15.15
N ASP A 25 2.95 3.61 -15.59
CA ASP A 25 3.51 2.39 -16.15
C ASP A 25 3.86 1.43 -15.03
N LEU A 26 2.99 0.45 -14.77
CA LEU A 26 3.07 -0.50 -13.67
C LEU A 26 3.35 -1.94 -14.12
N LYS A 27 3.32 -2.22 -15.44
CA LYS A 27 3.36 -3.59 -15.98
C LYS A 27 4.65 -4.35 -15.66
N ASP A 28 5.76 -3.65 -15.53
CA ASP A 28 7.06 -4.24 -15.16
C ASP A 28 7.38 -4.05 -13.67
N LYS A 29 6.42 -3.56 -12.89
CA LYS A 29 6.60 -3.23 -11.47
C LYS A 29 6.08 -4.32 -10.57
N THR A 30 6.67 -4.38 -9.36
CA THR A 30 6.27 -5.26 -8.27
C THR A 30 5.61 -4.47 -7.16
N LEU A 31 4.54 -5.04 -6.61
CA LEU A 31 3.79 -4.49 -5.50
C LEU A 31 3.86 -5.40 -4.28
N ILE A 32 4.10 -4.83 -3.11
CA ILE A 32 3.76 -5.45 -1.83
C ILE A 32 2.59 -4.71 -1.19
N GLU A 33 1.57 -5.45 -0.76
CA GLU A 33 0.38 -4.92 -0.10
C GLU A 33 0.26 -5.52 1.30
N LEU A 34 0.08 -4.67 2.29
CA LEU A 34 -0.10 -5.04 3.69
C LEU A 34 -1.57 -4.85 4.04
N GLY A 35 -2.29 -5.95 4.18
CA GLY A 35 -3.73 -6.08 4.19
C GLY A 35 -4.22 -6.61 2.84
N SER A 36 -4.69 -7.86 2.81
CA SER A 36 -5.22 -8.47 1.58
C SER A 36 -6.71 -8.15 1.42
N GLY A 37 -7.13 -7.95 0.19
CA GLY A 37 -8.54 -7.70 -0.11
C GLY A 37 -8.86 -7.79 -1.60
N LEU A 38 -9.98 -7.19 -1.99
CA LEU A 38 -10.33 -7.04 -3.40
C LEU A 38 -9.31 -6.19 -4.17
N SER A 39 -8.60 -5.30 -3.46
CA SER A 39 -7.48 -4.54 -3.99
C SER A 39 -6.36 -5.45 -4.49
N THR A 40 -6.02 -6.51 -3.76
CA THR A 40 -4.99 -7.48 -4.14
C THR A 40 -5.28 -8.09 -5.51
N ILE A 41 -6.53 -8.49 -5.75
CA ILE A 41 -6.99 -9.08 -7.01
C ILE A 41 -7.01 -8.01 -8.11
N PHE A 42 -7.47 -6.80 -7.79
CA PHE A 42 -7.51 -5.67 -8.73
C PHE A 42 -6.11 -5.30 -9.24
N TRP A 43 -5.11 -5.26 -8.37
CA TRP A 43 -3.75 -4.87 -8.73
C TRP A 43 -3.07 -5.87 -9.66
N ALA A 44 -3.51 -7.13 -9.69
CA ALA A 44 -3.00 -8.14 -10.62
C ALA A 44 -3.11 -7.73 -12.09
N ASP A 45 -4.14 -6.95 -12.45
CA ASP A 45 -4.34 -6.46 -13.80
C ASP A 45 -3.30 -5.39 -14.20
N TYR A 46 -2.61 -4.80 -13.24
CA TYR A 46 -1.72 -3.65 -13.46
C TYR A 46 -0.25 -3.96 -13.20
N PHE A 47 0.06 -4.83 -12.23
CA PHE A 47 1.42 -5.13 -11.82
C PHE A 47 1.95 -6.44 -12.43
N LYS A 48 3.27 -6.54 -12.54
CA LYS A 48 3.95 -7.79 -12.91
C LYS A 48 3.72 -8.86 -11.85
N GLU A 49 3.92 -8.50 -10.58
CA GLU A 49 3.78 -9.38 -9.42
C GLU A 49 3.19 -8.60 -8.25
N VAL A 50 2.30 -9.25 -7.53
CA VAL A 50 1.65 -8.71 -6.32
C VAL A 50 1.88 -9.68 -5.17
N TYR A 51 2.58 -9.22 -4.14
CA TYR A 51 2.77 -9.93 -2.88
C TYR A 51 1.87 -9.30 -1.83
N SER A 52 0.90 -10.04 -1.32
CA SER A 52 -0.01 -9.52 -0.30
C SER A 52 0.17 -10.27 1.00
N TYR A 53 0.08 -9.55 2.12
CA TYR A 53 0.29 -10.07 3.47
C TYR A 53 -0.89 -9.70 4.35
N GLU A 54 -1.57 -10.75 4.88
CA GLU A 54 -2.79 -10.62 5.68
C GLU A 54 -2.64 -11.32 7.03
N SER A 55 -3.15 -10.70 8.08
CA SER A 55 -3.05 -11.22 9.44
C SER A 55 -4.20 -12.14 9.84
N ASP A 56 -5.33 -12.09 9.13
CA ASP A 56 -6.49 -12.94 9.39
C ASP A 56 -6.55 -14.13 8.42
N PRO A 57 -6.23 -15.36 8.87
CA PRO A 57 -6.27 -16.55 8.01
C PRO A 57 -7.69 -16.89 7.53
N ASN A 58 -8.75 -16.52 8.28
CA ASN A 58 -10.12 -16.74 7.85
C ASN A 58 -10.47 -15.82 6.67
N TRP A 59 -9.98 -14.58 6.69
CA TRP A 59 -10.14 -13.65 5.59
C TRP A 59 -9.40 -14.13 4.32
N ILE A 60 -8.17 -14.64 4.48
CA ILE A 60 -7.43 -15.26 3.36
C ILE A 60 -8.23 -16.41 2.75
N GLN A 61 -8.77 -17.29 3.60
CA GLN A 61 -9.57 -18.43 3.13
C GLN A 61 -10.85 -17.97 2.42
N LYS A 62 -11.52 -16.95 2.95
CA LYS A 62 -12.70 -16.35 2.32
C LYS A 62 -12.38 -15.81 0.93
N LEU A 63 -11.32 -15.01 0.79
CA LEU A 63 -10.88 -14.47 -0.51
C LEU A 63 -10.62 -15.58 -1.53
N LYS A 64 -9.92 -16.65 -1.12
CA LYS A 64 -9.61 -17.79 -1.98
C LYS A 64 -10.83 -18.64 -2.37
N ASN A 65 -11.89 -18.62 -1.56
CA ASN A 65 -13.13 -19.35 -1.84
C ASN A 65 -14.06 -18.55 -2.75
N GLU A 66 -14.08 -17.21 -2.60
CA GLU A 66 -15.02 -16.33 -3.32
C GLU A 66 -14.44 -15.82 -4.65
N TYR A 67 -13.12 -15.81 -4.80
CA TYR A 67 -12.45 -15.26 -5.97
C TYR A 67 -11.35 -16.17 -6.50
N GLU A 68 -11.21 -16.23 -7.82
CA GLU A 68 -10.04 -16.81 -8.45
C GLU A 68 -8.83 -15.89 -8.22
N ILE A 69 -7.79 -16.43 -7.57
CA ILE A 69 -6.57 -15.66 -7.32
C ILE A 69 -5.69 -15.68 -8.57
N PRO A 70 -5.37 -14.51 -9.16
CA PRO A 70 -4.55 -14.42 -10.36
C PRO A 70 -3.15 -15.03 -10.16
N LYS A 71 -2.57 -15.59 -11.22
CA LYS A 71 -1.28 -16.30 -11.16
C LYS A 71 -0.09 -15.46 -10.73
N ASN A 72 -0.17 -14.15 -10.93
CA ASN A 72 0.85 -13.17 -10.52
C ASN A 72 0.58 -12.59 -9.12
N VAL A 73 -0.33 -13.19 -8.35
CA VAL A 73 -0.66 -12.80 -6.97
C VAL A 73 -0.23 -13.88 -6.01
N GLU A 74 0.46 -13.49 -4.96
CA GLU A 74 0.77 -14.34 -3.83
C GLU A 74 0.22 -13.74 -2.55
N ILE A 75 -0.69 -14.47 -1.87
CA ILE A 75 -1.26 -14.07 -0.58
C ILE A 75 -0.61 -14.91 0.52
N ASN A 76 0.07 -14.22 1.44
CA ASN A 76 0.80 -14.79 2.57
C ASN A 76 0.12 -14.41 3.90
N GLU A 77 0.15 -15.33 4.86
CA GLU A 77 -0.24 -15.01 6.24
C GLU A 77 0.86 -14.18 6.93
N ALA A 78 0.44 -13.12 7.62
CA ALA A 78 1.33 -12.15 8.21
C ALA A 78 0.98 -11.83 9.66
N MET A 79 1.40 -12.64 10.60
CA MET A 79 1.30 -12.28 12.01
C MET A 79 2.34 -11.22 12.37
N ILE A 80 1.91 -10.06 12.85
CA ILE A 80 2.77 -8.88 13.10
C ILE A 80 3.97 -9.17 14.01
N ASN A 81 3.85 -10.12 14.93
CA ASN A 81 4.94 -10.52 15.82
C ASN A 81 5.99 -11.44 15.17
N ARG A 82 5.72 -11.97 13.97
CA ARG A 82 6.58 -12.90 13.25
C ARG A 82 7.05 -12.38 11.90
N ILE A 83 6.23 -11.56 11.22
CA ILE A 83 6.49 -11.10 9.85
C ILE A 83 7.85 -10.42 9.68
N PHE A 84 8.30 -9.65 10.68
CA PHE A 84 9.59 -8.95 10.62
C PHE A 84 10.83 -9.86 10.76
N LYS A 85 10.60 -11.15 11.07
CA LYS A 85 11.63 -12.20 11.08
C LYS A 85 11.57 -13.07 9.83
N ASP A 86 10.55 -12.86 8.99
CA ASP A 86 10.38 -13.60 7.74
C ASP A 86 11.31 -13.02 6.67
N SER A 87 12.27 -13.83 6.22
CA SER A 87 13.24 -13.43 5.19
C SER A 87 12.56 -13.12 3.87
N LYS A 88 11.49 -13.84 3.50
CA LYS A 88 10.73 -13.61 2.28
C LYS A 88 10.02 -12.26 2.30
N PHE A 89 9.40 -11.89 3.43
CA PHE A 89 8.79 -10.58 3.61
C PHE A 89 9.84 -9.47 3.48
N LEU A 90 10.99 -9.62 4.15
CA LEU A 90 12.09 -8.66 4.06
C LEU A 90 12.59 -8.51 2.62
N ASP A 91 12.74 -9.61 1.90
CA ASP A 91 13.18 -9.58 0.50
C ASP A 91 12.13 -8.93 -0.41
N CYS A 92 10.84 -9.17 -0.18
CA CYS A 92 9.78 -8.47 -0.89
C CYS A 92 9.85 -6.95 -0.65
N VAL A 93 9.97 -6.50 0.61
CA VAL A 93 10.07 -5.06 0.94
C VAL A 93 11.30 -4.42 0.30
N LYS A 94 12.44 -5.12 0.29
CA LYS A 94 13.71 -4.63 -0.30
C LYS A 94 13.67 -4.51 -1.81
N ASN A 95 12.84 -5.29 -2.50
CA ASN A 95 12.88 -5.40 -3.95
C ASN A 95 11.65 -4.84 -4.67
N CYS A 96 10.53 -4.62 -3.97
CA CYS A 96 9.31 -4.08 -4.60
C CYS A 96 9.46 -2.62 -5.02
N ASP A 97 8.66 -2.22 -6.02
CA ASP A 97 8.59 -0.83 -6.51
C ASP A 97 7.58 -0.02 -5.71
N TYR A 98 6.54 -0.67 -5.20
CA TYR A 98 5.46 -0.04 -4.45
C TYR A 98 5.11 -0.84 -3.20
N ILE A 99 4.79 -0.11 -2.12
CA ILE A 99 4.35 -0.67 -0.83
C ILE A 99 3.03 -0.03 -0.48
N ILE A 100 1.94 -0.80 -0.43
CA ILE A 100 0.64 -0.34 0.07
C ILE A 100 0.51 -0.78 1.53
N ILE A 101 0.19 0.16 2.40
CA ILE A 101 -0.11 -0.06 3.83
C ILE A 101 -1.59 0.21 4.03
N ASP A 102 -2.37 -0.87 4.03
CA ASP A 102 -3.85 -0.84 4.11
C ASP A 102 -4.39 -1.98 5.00
N ASN A 103 -3.60 -2.47 5.92
CA ASN A 103 -4.03 -3.53 6.83
C ASN A 103 -5.10 -3.03 7.81
N ASN A 104 -5.94 -3.97 8.29
CA ASN A 104 -7.07 -3.74 9.19
C ASN A 104 -6.71 -2.76 10.34
N PRO A 105 -7.66 -1.95 10.84
CA PRO A 105 -7.46 -0.69 11.57
C PRO A 105 -6.82 -0.78 12.95
N ASN A 106 -5.92 -1.71 13.16
CA ASN A 106 -5.00 -1.61 14.29
C ASN A 106 -3.97 -0.51 13.98
N TYR A 107 -4.25 0.71 14.43
CA TYR A 107 -3.40 1.90 14.23
C TYR A 107 -1.92 1.68 14.54
N VAL A 108 -1.61 0.74 15.45
CA VAL A 108 -0.24 0.37 15.79
C VAL A 108 0.44 -0.37 14.64
N SER A 109 -0.27 -1.25 13.96
CA SER A 109 0.31 -2.06 12.88
C SER A 109 0.72 -1.22 11.67
N ARG A 110 -0.08 -0.23 11.24
CA ARG A 110 0.29 0.66 10.14
C ARG A 110 1.52 1.51 10.45
N LEU A 111 1.66 1.96 11.71
CA LEU A 111 2.87 2.67 12.16
C LEU A 111 4.12 1.78 12.07
N VAL A 112 4.01 0.53 12.56
CA VAL A 112 5.15 -0.41 12.54
C VAL A 112 5.53 -0.79 11.11
N TYR A 113 4.56 -1.02 10.23
CA TYR A 113 4.83 -1.27 8.81
C TYR A 113 5.46 -0.06 8.12
N ALA A 114 5.02 1.17 8.44
CA ALA A 114 5.65 2.38 7.93
C ALA A 114 7.11 2.50 8.37
N GLN A 115 7.40 2.23 9.65
CA GLN A 115 8.78 2.20 10.17
C GLN A 115 9.64 1.17 9.42
N TYR A 116 9.11 -0.04 9.24
CA TYR A 116 9.82 -1.11 8.56
C TYR A 116 10.10 -0.77 7.08
N ALA A 117 9.10 -0.20 6.40
CA ALA A 117 9.25 0.24 5.02
C ALA A 117 10.33 1.34 4.87
N ILE A 118 10.36 2.33 5.78
CA ILE A 118 11.38 3.38 5.78
C ILE A 118 12.79 2.81 5.87
N ILE A 119 12.99 1.79 6.72
CA ILE A 119 14.30 1.20 6.99
C ILE A 119 14.76 0.30 5.85
N HIS A 120 13.85 -0.46 5.25
CA HIS A 120 14.22 -1.60 4.41
C HIS A 120 13.86 -1.47 2.92
N LYS A 121 12.98 -0.54 2.52
CA LYS A 121 12.63 -0.37 1.12
C LYS A 121 13.85 -0.02 0.26
N LYS A 122 13.85 -0.39 -1.02
CA LYS A 122 14.85 0.15 -1.96
C LYS A 122 14.65 1.66 -2.18
N GLU A 123 15.69 2.36 -2.63
CA GLU A 123 15.72 3.82 -2.74
C GLU A 123 14.52 4.39 -3.50
N ASP A 124 14.17 3.79 -4.63
CA ASP A 124 13.11 4.31 -5.52
C ASP A 124 11.70 3.77 -5.24
N SER A 125 11.53 2.91 -4.23
CA SER A 125 10.20 2.41 -3.86
C SER A 125 9.33 3.54 -3.34
N GLN A 126 8.06 3.53 -3.77
CA GLN A 126 7.05 4.46 -3.29
C GLN A 126 6.15 3.77 -2.26
N ILE A 127 5.73 4.51 -1.23
CA ILE A 127 4.85 4.01 -0.17
C ILE A 127 3.48 4.64 -0.34
N ILE A 128 2.45 3.84 -0.28
CA ILE A 128 1.05 4.26 -0.26
C ILE A 128 0.48 3.95 1.13
N LEU A 129 -0.08 4.94 1.79
CA LEU A 129 -0.80 4.78 3.05
C LEU A 129 -2.26 5.09 2.83
N ASP A 130 -3.12 4.10 3.09
CA ASP A 130 -4.56 4.37 3.10
C ASP A 130 -5.04 4.88 4.45
N ASN A 131 -6.15 5.64 4.41
CA ASN A 131 -6.76 6.24 5.59
C ASN A 131 -5.75 7.04 6.45
N GLY A 132 -4.89 7.83 5.78
CA GLY A 132 -3.83 8.58 6.42
C GLY A 132 -4.32 9.51 7.55
N THR A 133 -5.53 10.08 7.42
CA THR A 133 -6.16 10.91 8.45
C THR A 133 -6.49 10.13 9.72
N TRP A 134 -6.85 8.86 9.59
CA TRP A 134 -7.14 7.97 10.73
C TRP A 134 -5.88 7.35 11.32
N ASN A 135 -4.82 7.27 10.52
CA ASN A 135 -3.53 6.68 10.89
C ASN A 135 -2.45 7.77 11.05
N TRP A 136 -2.77 8.83 11.77
CA TRP A 136 -1.96 10.04 11.87
C TRP A 136 -0.50 9.81 12.24
N ASN A 137 -0.21 8.86 13.13
CA ASN A 137 1.17 8.57 13.54
C ASN A 137 1.99 7.96 12.39
N ALA A 138 1.41 7.04 11.62
CA ALA A 138 2.05 6.49 10.42
C ALA A 138 2.21 7.56 9.34
N TYR A 139 1.16 8.34 9.08
CA TYR A 139 1.19 9.45 8.12
C TYR A 139 2.28 10.46 8.46
N LYS A 140 2.32 10.92 9.72
CA LYS A 140 3.33 11.90 10.17
C LYS A 140 4.74 11.35 10.03
N LEU A 141 4.97 10.09 10.45
CA LEU A 141 6.27 9.44 10.33
C LEU A 141 6.75 9.40 8.86
N LEU A 142 5.86 9.02 7.93
CA LEU A 142 6.19 9.01 6.50
C LEU A 142 6.43 10.42 5.97
N LEU A 143 5.63 11.39 6.39
CA LEU A 143 5.77 12.79 6.00
C LEU A 143 7.09 13.42 6.46
N ASP A 144 7.63 12.98 7.60
CA ASP A 144 8.93 13.44 8.11
C ASP A 144 10.11 12.87 7.28
N ASN A 145 9.91 11.78 6.53
CA ASN A 145 10.95 11.11 5.75
C ASN A 145 10.85 11.30 4.23
N PHE A 146 9.65 11.56 3.68
CA PHE A 146 9.39 11.58 2.24
C PHE A 146 8.62 12.81 1.80
N PHE A 147 8.61 13.09 0.49
CA PHE A 147 7.60 13.94 -0.11
C PHE A 147 6.27 13.21 -0.14
N CYS A 148 5.18 13.96 -0.02
CA CYS A 148 3.85 13.38 -0.01
C CYS A 148 2.95 14.04 -1.04
N ARG A 149 2.10 13.23 -1.66
CA ARG A 149 0.95 13.68 -2.44
C ARG A 149 -0.31 13.02 -1.88
N ASP A 150 -1.21 13.85 -1.38
CA ASP A 150 -2.49 13.42 -0.84
C ASP A 150 -3.57 13.36 -1.93
N PHE A 151 -4.43 12.35 -1.83
CA PHE A 151 -5.59 12.13 -2.67
C PHE A 151 -6.83 12.04 -1.79
N PRO A 152 -7.39 13.19 -1.37
CA PRO A 152 -8.64 13.19 -0.62
C PRO A 152 -9.80 12.76 -1.55
N GLY A 153 -10.78 12.08 -0.98
CA GLY A 153 -11.95 11.65 -1.74
C GLY A 153 -12.78 10.63 -0.99
N ILE A 154 -13.66 9.99 -1.72
CA ILE A 154 -14.46 8.86 -1.23
C ILE A 154 -13.89 7.55 -1.75
N ASN A 155 -14.05 6.47 -0.98
CA ASN A 155 -13.78 5.09 -1.37
C ASN A 155 -15.05 4.40 -1.91
N MET A 156 -14.99 3.09 -2.18
CA MET A 156 -16.12 2.29 -2.66
C MET A 156 -17.26 2.17 -1.64
N GLU A 157 -17.01 2.37 -0.36
CA GLU A 157 -18.01 2.35 0.72
C GLU A 157 -18.58 3.75 1.00
N ASN A 158 -18.28 4.74 0.13
CA ASN A 158 -18.66 6.14 0.27
C ASN A 158 -18.10 6.82 1.53
N GLU A 159 -17.04 6.30 2.10
CA GLU A 159 -16.36 6.93 3.21
C GLU A 159 -15.39 8.01 2.71
N THR A 160 -15.45 9.18 3.35
CA THR A 160 -14.50 10.25 3.07
C THR A 160 -13.18 10.00 3.78
N THR A 161 -12.13 9.82 3.02
CA THR A 161 -10.78 9.53 3.53
C THR A 161 -9.69 10.15 2.66
N VAL A 162 -8.43 9.85 2.97
CA VAL A 162 -7.26 10.26 2.21
C VAL A 162 -6.35 9.07 1.98
N THR A 163 -6.09 8.75 0.72
CA THR A 163 -5.00 7.86 0.33
C THR A 163 -3.79 8.73 -0.02
N SER A 164 -2.62 8.44 0.56
CA SER A 164 -1.42 9.27 0.44
C SER A 164 -0.27 8.50 -0.21
N LEU A 165 0.39 9.12 -1.19
CA LEU A 165 1.56 8.58 -1.88
C LEU A 165 2.82 9.28 -1.41
N PHE A 166 3.78 8.51 -0.90
CA PHE A 166 5.06 8.98 -0.40
C PHE A 166 6.20 8.54 -1.34
N PHE A 167 7.12 9.45 -1.65
CA PHE A 167 8.17 9.21 -2.64
C PHE A 167 9.43 10.05 -2.39
N GLU A 168 10.57 9.60 -2.93
CA GLU A 168 11.81 10.36 -2.95
C GLU A 168 11.76 11.43 -4.05
N ARG A 169 12.48 12.53 -3.85
CA ARG A 169 12.50 13.66 -4.79
C ARG A 169 12.93 13.28 -6.21
N LYS A 170 13.73 12.22 -6.35
CA LYS A 170 14.31 11.79 -7.63
C LYS A 170 13.33 11.02 -8.51
N THR A 171 12.27 10.43 -7.93
CA THR A 171 11.40 9.45 -8.61
C THR A 171 10.20 10.04 -9.30
N GLU A 172 9.77 11.27 -8.99
CA GLU A 172 8.71 11.94 -9.73
C GLU A 172 9.14 13.31 -10.27
N LYS A 173 9.10 13.48 -11.60
CA LYS A 173 9.02 14.81 -12.20
C LYS A 173 7.65 15.38 -11.88
N TYR A 174 7.60 16.25 -10.90
CA TYR A 174 6.37 16.85 -10.42
C TYR A 174 5.78 17.85 -11.44
N ASN A 175 4.58 17.57 -11.92
CA ASN A 175 3.79 18.42 -12.81
C ASN A 175 2.46 18.86 -12.17
N GLY A 176 2.40 19.11 -10.87
CA GLY A 176 1.16 19.45 -10.18
C GLY A 176 1.30 20.44 -9.03
N PRO A 177 0.19 20.91 -8.37
CA PRO A 177 0.22 21.89 -7.28
C PRO A 177 1.01 21.39 -6.07
N ALA A 178 1.70 22.29 -5.39
CA ALA A 178 2.79 22.11 -4.43
C ALA A 178 2.71 20.88 -3.50
N ALA A 179 3.67 19.95 -3.65
CA ALA A 179 3.95 18.94 -2.63
C ALA A 179 4.50 19.65 -1.37
N ARG A 180 4.03 19.24 -0.19
CA ARG A 180 4.56 19.75 1.06
C ARG A 180 6.02 19.32 1.22
N ARG A 181 6.89 20.28 1.43
CA ARG A 181 8.33 20.10 1.56
C ARG A 181 8.66 19.88 3.03
N ASN A 182 8.98 18.65 3.44
CA ASN A 182 9.63 18.44 4.72
C ASN A 182 11.14 18.46 4.55
N LYS A 183 11.84 19.31 5.33
CA LYS A 183 13.28 19.25 5.44
C LYS A 183 13.67 17.97 6.15
N LYS A 184 14.47 17.11 5.52
CA LYS A 184 15.25 16.09 6.25
C LYS A 184 15.96 16.78 7.39
N ILE A 185 15.62 16.47 8.63
CA ILE A 185 16.47 16.82 9.76
C ILE A 185 17.69 15.89 9.59
N LYS A 186 18.79 16.48 9.12
CA LYS A 186 20.09 15.80 9.21
C LYS A 186 20.34 15.59 10.70
N ASN A 187 20.20 14.35 11.15
CA ASN A 187 20.77 13.97 12.44
C ASN A 187 22.27 14.10 12.30
N ASN A 188 22.78 15.26 12.74
CA ASN A 188 24.17 15.37 13.08
C ASN A 188 24.37 14.46 14.28
N SER A 189 25.09 13.37 14.04
CA SER A 189 25.73 12.54 15.04
C SER A 189 26.43 13.40 16.08
N LEU A 190 26.10 13.12 17.33
CA LEU A 190 27.00 13.25 18.46
C LEU A 190 27.37 11.83 18.90
#